data_04a5f688d3329a0dc3a2b2b92dd6c435
#
_entry.id   04a5f688d3329a0dc3a2b2b92dd6c435
#
_cell.length_a   1.000
_cell.length_b   1.000
_cell.length_c   1.000
_cell.angle_alpha   90.00
_cell.angle_beta   90.00
_cell.angle_gamma   90.00
#
_symmetry.space_group_name_H-M   'P 1'
#
loop_
_entity.id
_entity.type
_entity.pdbx_description
1 polymer ?
#
loop_
_entity_poly.entity_id
_entity_poly.type
_entity_poly.pdbx_seq_one_letter_code
_entity_poly.pdbx_strand_id
1 'polypeptide(L)'
;MVTNRGLDCTFGALADSTRRAILGRLAHGDATVGQLARPFRVSRPAISKHLRVLERAKLVRRTKEGRISRCRLDAGPMRDAAAWVDRYRAFWEAQLHQLARYMGEQEP
;
A
#
# COMPACT_ATOMS: atom_id res chain seq x y z
N MET A 1 -7.68 -23.59 -6.38
CA MET A 1 -7.59 -22.62 -5.27
C MET A 1 -6.84 -21.40 -5.72
N VAL A 2 -7.45 -20.25 -5.52
CA VAL A 2 -6.75 -19.02 -5.81
C VAL A 2 -5.53 -18.95 -4.89
N THR A 3 -4.37 -18.85 -5.50
CA THR A 3 -3.16 -18.77 -4.70
C THR A 3 -3.16 -17.43 -3.97
N ASN A 4 -2.92 -17.47 -2.68
CA ASN A 4 -2.78 -16.24 -1.89
C ASN A 4 -1.39 -15.63 -2.06
N ARG A 5 -0.59 -16.14 -3.00
CA ARG A 5 0.76 -15.65 -3.21
C ARG A 5 0.78 -14.17 -3.56
N GLY A 6 -0.14 -13.73 -4.43
CA GLY A 6 -0.28 -12.32 -4.76
C GLY A 6 -0.66 -11.48 -3.54
N LEU A 7 -1.62 -11.96 -2.75
CA LEU A 7 -2.02 -11.29 -1.51
C LEU A 7 -0.88 -11.25 -0.50
N ASP A 8 -0.15 -12.35 -0.36
CA ASP A 8 0.99 -12.41 0.56
C ASP A 8 2.04 -11.37 0.18
N CYS A 9 2.35 -11.26 -1.10
CA CYS A 9 3.30 -10.25 -1.58
C CYS A 9 2.79 -8.83 -1.31
N THR A 10 1.51 -8.58 -1.56
CA THR A 10 0.91 -7.27 -1.34
C THR A 10 0.96 -6.90 0.15
N PHE A 11 0.46 -7.76 1.02
CA PHE A 11 0.46 -7.48 2.45
C PHE A 11 1.88 -7.41 3.01
N GLY A 12 2.78 -8.26 2.54
CA GLY A 12 4.18 -8.20 2.94
C GLY A 12 4.82 -6.87 2.57
N ALA A 13 4.56 -6.40 1.34
CA ALA A 13 5.07 -5.10 0.89
C ALA A 13 4.49 -3.96 1.71
N LEU A 14 3.22 -4.04 2.10
CA LEU A 14 2.53 -3.01 2.88
C LEU A 14 2.90 -3.04 4.37
N ALA A 15 3.60 -4.06 4.82
CA ALA A 15 3.93 -4.23 6.23
C ALA A 15 5.04 -3.29 6.72
N ASP A 16 5.65 -2.51 5.84
CA ASP A 16 6.73 -1.58 6.17
C ASP A 16 6.27 -0.14 5.99
N SER A 17 6.54 0.70 6.99
CA SER A 17 6.07 2.10 6.97
C SER A 17 6.68 2.92 5.84
N THR A 18 7.96 2.69 5.54
CA THR A 18 8.63 3.41 4.44
C THR A 18 8.00 3.05 3.11
N ARG A 19 7.72 1.75 2.89
CA ARG A 19 7.07 1.32 1.66
C ARG A 19 5.67 1.90 1.52
N ARG A 20 4.90 1.96 2.60
CA ARG A 20 3.59 2.61 2.57
C ARG A 20 3.70 4.09 2.21
N ALA A 21 4.71 4.77 2.75
CA ALA A 21 4.94 6.18 2.45
C ALA A 21 5.34 6.39 0.99
N ILE A 22 6.14 5.50 0.43
CA ILE A 22 6.49 5.54 -0.99
C ILE A 22 5.23 5.43 -1.86
N LEU A 23 4.37 4.46 -1.54
CA LEU A 23 3.12 4.29 -2.28
C LEU A 23 2.22 5.52 -2.16
N GLY A 24 2.15 6.11 -0.97
CA GLY A 24 1.39 7.32 -0.75
C GLY A 24 1.89 8.48 -1.61
N ARG A 25 3.21 8.61 -1.74
CA ARG A 25 3.79 9.62 -2.63
C ARG A 25 3.45 9.34 -4.10
N LEU A 26 3.55 8.09 -4.52
CA LEU A 26 3.28 7.72 -5.90
C LEU A 26 1.79 7.84 -6.26
N ALA A 27 0.91 7.81 -5.28
CA ALA A 27 -0.51 8.03 -5.51
C ALA A 27 -0.79 9.45 -6.01
N HIS A 28 0.11 10.39 -5.78
CA HIS A 28 -0.01 11.77 -6.26
C HIS A 28 0.67 12.00 -7.60
N GLY A 29 1.35 10.99 -8.13
CA GLY A 29 2.00 11.09 -9.44
C GLY A 29 3.33 10.35 -9.46
N ASP A 30 3.81 10.10 -10.67
CA ASP A 30 5.06 9.40 -10.88
C ASP A 30 6.22 10.17 -10.24
N ALA A 31 7.26 9.44 -9.84
CA ALA A 31 8.44 10.03 -9.21
C ALA A 31 9.68 9.24 -9.57
N THR A 32 10.82 9.92 -9.58
CA THR A 32 12.11 9.25 -9.76
C THR A 32 12.57 8.66 -8.44
N VAL A 33 13.50 7.70 -8.52
CA VAL A 33 14.10 7.12 -7.33
C VAL A 33 14.70 8.20 -6.42
N GLY A 34 15.37 9.19 -7.02
CA GLY A 34 15.95 10.29 -6.25
C GLY A 34 14.89 11.13 -5.53
N GLN A 35 13.78 11.40 -6.19
CA GLN A 35 12.67 12.13 -5.56
C GLN A 35 12.05 11.34 -4.42
N LEU A 36 11.96 10.02 -4.56
CA LEU A 36 11.42 9.17 -3.50
C LEU A 36 12.35 9.06 -2.31
N ALA A 37 13.67 9.06 -2.53
CA ALA A 37 14.65 8.93 -1.45
C ALA A 37 14.73 10.19 -0.58
N ARG A 38 14.53 11.36 -1.17
CA ARG A 38 14.79 12.64 -0.51
C ARG A 38 14.05 12.84 0.82
N PRO A 39 12.73 12.61 0.90
CA PRO A 39 12.01 12.85 2.15
C PRO A 39 12.41 11.92 3.29
N PHE A 40 12.95 10.74 2.98
CA PHE A 40 13.26 9.74 4.00
C PHE A 40 14.67 9.88 4.56
N ARG A 41 15.49 10.75 3.97
CA ARG A 41 16.88 10.92 4.37
C ARG A 41 17.66 9.61 4.35
N VAL A 42 17.33 8.75 3.42
CA VAL A 42 18.04 7.48 3.22
C VAL A 42 18.72 7.48 1.86
N SER A 43 19.66 6.57 1.68
CA SER A 43 20.39 6.46 0.43
C SER A 43 19.50 5.92 -0.68
N ARG A 44 19.89 6.20 -1.94
CA ARG A 44 19.21 5.63 -3.08
C ARG A 44 19.22 4.10 -3.07
N PRO A 45 20.34 3.44 -2.70
CA PRO A 45 20.31 1.98 -2.57
C PRO A 45 19.28 1.45 -1.58
N ALA A 46 19.07 2.15 -0.44
CA ALA A 46 18.07 1.75 0.54
C ALA A 46 16.65 1.87 -0.03
N ILE A 47 16.37 2.99 -0.71
CA ILE A 47 15.09 3.16 -1.39
C ILE A 47 14.90 2.12 -2.49
N SER A 48 15.96 1.80 -3.24
CA SER A 48 15.89 0.79 -4.29
C SER A 48 15.54 -0.59 -3.75
N LYS A 49 15.98 -0.94 -2.54
CA LYS A 49 15.57 -2.19 -1.90
C LYS A 49 14.08 -2.22 -1.64
N HIS A 50 13.54 -1.12 -1.09
CA HIS A 50 12.10 -1.02 -0.88
C HIS A 50 11.31 -1.08 -2.18
N LEU A 51 11.82 -0.41 -3.21
CA LEU A 51 11.17 -0.43 -4.52
C LEU A 51 11.16 -1.82 -5.13
N ARG A 52 12.23 -2.62 -4.93
CA ARG A 52 12.25 -3.99 -5.43
C ARG A 52 11.18 -4.85 -4.78
N VAL A 53 10.94 -4.67 -3.49
CA VAL A 53 9.86 -5.38 -2.80
C VAL A 53 8.51 -4.98 -3.39
N LEU A 54 8.29 -3.69 -3.60
CA LEU A 54 7.07 -3.19 -4.20
C LEU A 54 6.88 -3.65 -5.63
N GLU A 55 7.96 -3.72 -6.40
CA GLU A 55 7.92 -4.24 -7.77
C GLU A 55 7.56 -5.72 -7.82
N ARG A 56 8.12 -6.52 -6.91
CA ARG A 56 7.79 -7.95 -6.82
C ARG A 56 6.32 -8.16 -6.48
N ALA A 57 5.75 -7.27 -5.69
CA ALA A 57 4.33 -7.29 -5.37
C ALA A 57 3.47 -6.68 -6.47
N LYS A 58 4.10 -6.20 -7.55
CA LYS A 58 3.44 -5.56 -8.69
C LYS A 58 2.68 -4.29 -8.32
N LEU A 59 3.08 -3.65 -7.23
CA LEU A 59 2.51 -2.39 -6.78
C LEU A 59 3.18 -1.19 -7.42
N VAL A 60 4.40 -1.36 -7.90
CA VAL A 60 5.18 -0.31 -8.54
C VAL A 60 5.75 -0.83 -9.84
N ARG A 61 5.68 -0.01 -10.88
CA ARG A 61 6.37 -0.24 -12.14
C ARG A 61 7.49 0.77 -12.26
N ARG A 62 8.67 0.29 -12.56
CA ARG A 62 9.84 1.15 -12.75
C ARG A 62 10.21 1.14 -14.22
N THR A 63 10.30 2.32 -14.81
CA THR A 63 10.73 2.51 -16.20
C THR A 63 12.02 3.27 -16.20
N LYS A 64 13.00 2.76 -16.96
CA LYS A 64 14.28 3.44 -17.09
C LYS A 64 14.28 4.31 -18.32
N GLU A 65 14.54 5.60 -18.12
CA GLU A 65 14.67 6.58 -19.20
C GLU A 65 16.09 7.16 -19.13
N GLY A 66 17.00 6.60 -19.93
CA GLY A 66 18.40 6.96 -19.84
C GLY A 66 18.98 6.58 -18.48
N ARG A 67 19.45 7.56 -17.73
CA ARG A 67 20.01 7.34 -16.38
C ARG A 67 18.97 7.49 -15.28
N ILE A 68 17.75 7.86 -15.65
CA ILE A 68 16.69 8.15 -14.68
C ILE A 68 15.76 6.95 -14.58
N SER A 69 15.52 6.50 -13.36
CA SER A 69 14.49 5.50 -13.06
C SER A 69 13.25 6.20 -12.57
N ARG A 70 12.16 6.06 -13.30
CA ARG A 70 10.87 6.64 -12.95
C ARG A 70 9.94 5.55 -12.44
N CYS A 71 9.29 5.82 -11.32
CA CYS A 71 8.40 4.87 -10.67
C CYS A 71 6.96 5.32 -10.80
N ARG A 72 6.08 4.35 -11.01
CA ARG A 72 4.64 4.56 -11.14
C ARG A 72 3.91 3.56 -10.26
N LEU A 73 2.86 4.03 -9.58
CA LEU A 73 1.98 3.17 -8.80
C LEU A 73 1.11 2.31 -9.73
N ASP A 74 1.01 1.03 -9.42
CA ASP A 74 0.01 0.15 -10.00
C ASP A 74 -0.90 -0.30 -8.85
N ALA A 75 -2.12 0.21 -8.83
CA ALA A 75 -3.05 -0.01 -7.73
C ALA A 75 -3.82 -1.33 -7.85
N GLY A 76 -3.61 -2.11 -8.91
CA GLY A 76 -4.33 -3.37 -9.12
C GLY A 76 -4.21 -4.34 -7.96
N PRO A 77 -2.98 -4.68 -7.49
CA PRO A 77 -2.85 -5.59 -6.36
C PRO A 77 -3.47 -5.04 -5.07
N MET A 78 -3.49 -3.73 -4.91
CA MET A 78 -4.11 -3.11 -3.74
C MET A 78 -5.62 -3.26 -3.78
N ARG A 79 -6.23 -3.21 -4.98
CA ARG A 79 -7.65 -3.46 -5.15
C ARG A 79 -8.00 -4.88 -4.71
N ASP A 80 -7.17 -5.86 -5.07
CA ASP A 80 -7.39 -7.25 -4.68
C ASP A 80 -7.30 -7.41 -3.16
N ALA A 81 -6.32 -6.76 -2.54
CA ALA A 81 -6.16 -6.78 -1.08
C ALA A 81 -7.37 -6.12 -0.40
N ALA A 82 -7.83 -5.00 -0.95
CA ALA A 82 -9.00 -4.30 -0.42
C ALA A 82 -10.25 -5.18 -0.52
N ALA A 83 -10.42 -5.90 -1.63
CA ALA A 83 -11.54 -6.82 -1.79
C ALA A 83 -11.50 -7.95 -0.76
N TRP A 84 -10.31 -8.46 -0.49
CA TRP A 84 -10.15 -9.49 0.53
C TRP A 84 -10.51 -8.97 1.91
N VAL A 85 -10.03 -7.80 2.28
CA VAL A 85 -10.35 -7.17 3.56
C VAL A 85 -11.85 -6.88 3.64
N ASP A 86 -12.46 -6.48 2.54
CA ASP A 86 -13.87 -6.13 2.48
C ASP A 86 -14.81 -7.29 2.84
N ARG A 87 -14.33 -8.53 2.70
CA ARG A 87 -15.09 -9.71 3.14
C ARG A 87 -15.50 -9.63 4.61
N TYR A 88 -14.74 -8.89 5.40
CA TYR A 88 -14.97 -8.76 6.84
C TYR A 88 -15.73 -7.50 7.18
N ARG A 89 -16.17 -6.75 6.17
CA ARG A 89 -16.89 -5.48 6.38
C ARG A 89 -18.12 -5.65 7.25
N ALA A 90 -18.94 -6.65 6.95
CA ALA A 90 -20.17 -6.89 7.72
C ALA A 90 -19.88 -7.13 9.20
N PHE A 91 -18.76 -7.80 9.48
CA PHE A 91 -18.37 -8.10 10.86
C PHE A 91 -18.06 -6.82 11.64
N TRP A 92 -17.19 -5.96 11.13
CA TRP A 92 -16.86 -4.75 11.88
C TRP A 92 -17.99 -3.70 11.84
N GLU A 93 -18.76 -3.64 10.77
CA GLU A 93 -19.91 -2.73 10.71
C GLU A 93 -20.97 -3.11 11.74
N ALA A 94 -21.23 -4.41 11.92
CA ALA A 94 -22.14 -4.86 12.94
C ALA A 94 -21.69 -4.43 14.33
N GLN A 95 -20.39 -4.55 14.61
CA GLN A 95 -19.84 -4.13 15.89
C GLN A 95 -19.94 -2.62 16.08
N LEU A 96 -19.68 -1.84 15.03
CA LEU A 96 -19.83 -0.39 15.09
C LEU A 96 -21.27 0.03 15.31
N HIS A 97 -22.22 -0.67 14.69
CA HIS A 97 -23.64 -0.43 14.91
C HIS A 97 -24.03 -0.70 16.36
N GLN A 98 -23.56 -1.81 16.92
CA GLN A 98 -23.83 -2.12 18.31
C GLN A 98 -23.27 -1.05 19.24
N LEU A 99 -22.06 -0.58 18.98
CA LEU A 99 -21.46 0.47 19.77
C LEU A 99 -22.26 1.76 19.67
N ALA A 100 -22.66 2.14 18.45
CA ALA A 100 -23.46 3.34 18.23
C ALA A 100 -24.78 3.28 18.95
N ARG A 101 -25.47 2.12 18.90
CA ARG A 101 -26.72 1.91 19.61
C ARG A 101 -26.53 2.01 21.13
N TYR A 102 -25.48 1.38 21.63
CA TYR A 102 -25.16 1.44 23.06
C TYR A 102 -24.95 2.88 23.51
N MET A 103 -24.20 3.65 22.75
CA MET A 103 -23.95 5.05 23.08
C MET A 103 -25.22 5.89 22.99
N GLY A 104 -26.07 5.60 22.00
CA GLY A 104 -27.36 6.30 21.86
C GLY A 104 -28.30 6.00 23.01
N GLU A 105 -28.31 4.77 23.50
CA GLU A 105 -29.16 4.36 24.62
C GLU A 105 -28.76 5.02 25.95
N GLN A 106 -27.50 5.48 26.03
CA GLN A 106 -27.00 6.12 27.24
C GLN A 106 -27.22 7.63 27.28
N GLU A 107 -27.71 8.20 26.20
CA GLU A 107 -28.04 9.61 26.20
C GLU A 107 -29.40 9.82 26.84
N PRO A 108 -29.50 10.79 27.77
CA PRO A 108 -30.79 11.09 28.42
C PRO A 108 -31.81 11.67 27.46
#